data_23394daffd03344d9a68e9cd9c2ab2b5
#
_entry.id   23394daffd03344d9a68e9cd9c2ab2b5
#
_cell.length_a   1.000
_cell.length_b   1.000
_cell.length_c   1.000
_cell.angle_alpha   90.00
_cell.angle_beta   90.00
_cell.angle_gamma   90.00
#
_symmetry.space_group_name_H-M   'P 1'
#
loop_
_entity.id
_entity.type
_entity.pdbx_description
1 polymer ?
#
loop_
_entity_poly.entity_id
_entity_poly.type
_entity_poly.pdbx_seq_one_letter_code
_entity_poly.pdbx_strand_id
1 'polypeptide(L)'
;MLFRSTGGVDLYVGGVEHAVLHLLYSRFWHKIMFDLGHVSSSEPFHRLFNQGYIQAYAYRDARGQTVPANDVQERDGKYFYDNEEVAREYGKMGKSLKNIVTPDEMYDEFGADTFRLYEMSMGPLDASRPWNTRDVVGMQRFLQRVWRNLVDEDSGQLTVSEIGRAHV
;
A
#
# COMPACT_ATOMS: atom_id res chain seq x y z
N MET A 1 -15.40 -24.74 5.92
CA MET A 1 -14.14 -25.37 5.47
C MET A 1 -13.61 -24.57 4.30
N LEU A 2 -12.69 -23.69 4.55
CA LEU A 2 -12.27 -22.64 3.62
C LEU A 2 -11.06 -23.01 2.74
N PHE A 3 -10.35 -24.11 3.06
CA PHE A 3 -9.12 -24.46 2.35
C PHE A 3 -9.24 -25.89 1.84
N ARG A 4 -9.51 -26.02 0.55
CA ARG A 4 -9.65 -27.34 -0.11
C ARG A 4 -8.43 -27.72 -0.93
N SER A 5 -7.39 -26.87 -0.98
CA SER A 5 -6.17 -27.22 -1.69
C SER A 5 -5.40 -28.29 -0.93
N THR A 6 -5.03 -29.35 -1.63
CA THR A 6 -4.21 -30.45 -1.11
C THR A 6 -2.75 -30.01 -1.01
N GLY A 7 -2.40 -29.07 -0.16
CA GLY A 7 -1.02 -28.63 -0.10
C GLY A 7 -0.78 -27.35 0.71
N GLY A 8 -1.73 -26.96 1.55
CA GLY A 8 -1.64 -25.72 2.32
C GLY A 8 -2.19 -24.51 1.55
N VAL A 9 -1.74 -23.33 1.91
CA VAL A 9 -2.17 -22.08 1.27
C VAL A 9 -1.42 -21.87 -0.04
N ASP A 10 -2.15 -21.66 -1.14
CA ASP A 10 -1.57 -21.53 -2.48
C ASP A 10 -0.66 -20.32 -2.62
N LEU A 11 -1.10 -19.15 -2.11
CA LEU A 11 -0.35 -17.91 -2.13
C LEU A 11 -0.49 -17.19 -0.79
N TYR A 12 0.63 -16.87 -0.18
CA TYR A 12 0.71 -16.09 1.03
C TYR A 12 1.48 -14.79 0.79
N VAL A 13 0.81 -13.66 1.02
CA VAL A 13 1.39 -12.33 0.77
C VAL A 13 1.66 -11.65 2.10
N GLY A 14 2.88 -11.16 2.28
CA GLY A 14 3.26 -10.45 3.50
C GLY A 14 4.66 -9.86 3.42
N GLY A 15 4.92 -8.81 4.21
CA GLY A 15 6.20 -8.14 4.22
C GLY A 15 7.35 -9.02 4.71
N VAL A 16 8.54 -8.78 4.20
CA VAL A 16 9.76 -9.52 4.56
C VAL A 16 10.11 -9.38 6.04
N GLU A 17 9.64 -8.35 6.72
CA GLU A 17 9.81 -8.13 8.17
C GLU A 17 9.21 -9.26 9.03
N HIS A 18 8.27 -10.02 8.47
CA HIS A 18 7.66 -11.16 9.15
C HIS A 18 8.45 -12.46 9.04
N ALA A 19 9.57 -12.48 8.30
CA ALA A 19 10.37 -13.68 8.06
C ALA A 19 10.92 -14.30 9.35
N VAL A 20 11.39 -13.47 10.29
CA VAL A 20 12.07 -13.94 11.52
C VAL A 20 11.10 -14.37 12.60
N LEU A 21 9.89 -13.85 12.67
CA LEU A 21 8.96 -14.16 13.75
C LEU A 21 7.72 -14.92 13.26
N HIS A 22 6.82 -14.23 12.56
CA HIS A 22 5.55 -14.81 12.15
C HIS A 22 5.70 -16.03 11.23
N LEU A 23 6.56 -15.95 10.23
CA LEU A 23 6.73 -17.06 9.28
C LEU A 23 7.39 -18.27 9.91
N LEU A 24 8.33 -18.09 10.85
CA LEU A 24 8.91 -19.20 11.62
C LEU A 24 7.87 -19.86 12.51
N TYR A 25 7.07 -19.09 13.23
CA TYR A 25 6.01 -19.62 14.07
C TYR A 25 4.94 -20.36 13.27
N SER A 26 4.47 -19.80 12.18
CA SER A 26 3.45 -20.44 11.34
C SER A 26 3.96 -21.78 10.77
N ARG A 27 5.20 -21.81 10.31
CA ARG A 27 5.82 -23.04 9.80
C ARG A 27 6.03 -24.08 10.90
N PHE A 28 6.51 -23.66 12.08
CA PHE A 28 6.71 -24.55 13.22
C PHE A 28 5.40 -25.21 13.67
N TRP A 29 4.36 -24.44 13.89
CA TRP A 29 3.05 -24.94 14.27
C TRP A 29 2.43 -25.84 13.19
N HIS A 30 2.57 -25.47 11.93
CA HIS A 30 2.06 -26.27 10.84
C HIS A 30 2.73 -27.65 10.78
N LYS A 31 4.04 -27.71 11.00
CA LYS A 31 4.77 -28.99 11.06
C LYS A 31 4.33 -29.87 12.23
N ILE A 32 4.08 -29.29 13.39
CA ILE A 32 3.49 -30.04 14.52
C ILE A 32 2.13 -30.60 14.13
N MET A 33 1.26 -29.80 13.54
CA MET A 33 -0.06 -30.26 13.09
C MET A 33 0.04 -31.34 12.01
N PHE A 34 1.02 -31.25 11.13
CA PHE A 34 1.27 -32.31 10.14
C PHE A 34 1.72 -33.62 10.82
N ASP A 35 2.67 -33.57 11.72
CA ASP A 35 3.18 -34.72 12.44
C ASP A 35 2.08 -35.42 13.28
N LEU A 36 1.13 -34.64 13.80
CA LEU A 36 -0.05 -35.11 14.53
C LEU A 36 -1.22 -35.55 13.63
N GLY A 37 -1.10 -35.41 12.30
CA GLY A 37 -2.11 -35.84 11.34
C GLY A 37 -3.31 -34.91 11.20
N HIS A 38 -3.22 -33.65 11.67
CA HIS A 38 -4.30 -32.67 11.58
C HIS A 38 -4.36 -31.92 10.25
N VAL A 39 -3.26 -31.86 9.52
CA VAL A 39 -3.16 -31.25 8.18
C VAL A 39 -2.48 -32.20 7.22
N SER A 40 -2.76 -32.05 5.92
CA SER A 40 -2.29 -32.97 4.88
C SER A 40 -0.98 -32.56 4.21
N SER A 41 -0.55 -31.30 4.38
CA SER A 41 0.69 -30.79 3.79
C SER A 41 1.77 -30.59 4.86
N SER A 42 3.02 -30.88 4.51
CA SER A 42 4.17 -30.69 5.40
C SER A 42 4.65 -29.23 5.47
N GLU A 43 4.20 -28.37 4.56
CA GLU A 43 4.52 -26.94 4.54
C GLU A 43 3.23 -26.09 4.53
N PRO A 44 3.22 -24.93 5.24
CA PRO A 44 2.01 -24.10 5.36
C PRO A 44 1.66 -23.37 4.07
N PHE A 45 2.65 -22.93 3.31
CA PHE A 45 2.48 -22.10 2.13
C PHE A 45 3.12 -22.76 0.91
N HIS A 46 2.39 -22.79 -0.19
CA HIS A 46 2.93 -23.26 -1.47
C HIS A 46 3.83 -22.19 -2.10
N ARG A 47 3.42 -20.94 -2.02
CA ARG A 47 4.19 -19.78 -2.49
C ARG A 47 4.08 -18.63 -1.49
N LEU A 48 5.22 -18.09 -1.09
CA LEU A 48 5.32 -16.84 -0.35
C LEU A 48 5.68 -15.71 -1.33
N PHE A 49 4.97 -14.60 -1.24
CA PHE A 49 5.27 -13.38 -1.97
C PHE A 49 5.47 -12.23 -1.00
N ASN A 50 6.67 -11.66 -0.99
CA ASN A 50 6.98 -10.47 -0.20
C ASN A 50 6.83 -9.23 -1.08
N GLN A 51 5.93 -8.32 -0.68
CA GLN A 51 5.82 -7.02 -1.33
C GLN A 51 6.99 -6.10 -0.93
N GLY A 52 7.29 -5.13 -1.82
CA GLY A 52 8.23 -4.06 -1.54
C GLY A 52 7.70 -3.10 -0.46
N TYR A 53 8.60 -2.26 0.04
CA TYR A 53 8.24 -1.24 1.03
C TYR A 53 7.68 0.01 0.36
N ILE A 54 6.65 0.59 0.98
CA ILE A 54 6.30 1.98 0.75
C ILE A 54 7.21 2.83 1.63
N GLN A 55 7.97 3.70 1.00
CA GLN A 55 9.00 4.52 1.64
C GLN A 55 8.58 5.99 1.60
N ALA A 56 9.12 6.79 2.51
CA ALA A 56 8.85 8.22 2.56
C ALA A 56 10.11 8.99 2.96
N TYR A 57 10.07 10.30 2.73
CA TYR A 57 11.11 11.18 3.23
C TYR A 57 10.88 11.48 4.71
N ALA A 58 11.95 11.40 5.50
CA ALA A 58 12.02 11.90 6.86
C ALA A 58 12.89 13.16 6.89
N TYR A 59 12.63 14.03 7.84
CA TYR A 59 13.35 15.29 7.96
C TYR A 59 13.94 15.43 9.36
N ARG A 60 15.16 15.97 9.43
CA ARG A 60 15.89 16.16 10.68
C ARG A 60 16.36 17.60 10.82
N ASP A 61 16.19 18.15 12.02
CA ASP A 61 16.74 19.46 12.37
C ASP A 61 18.28 19.42 12.55
N ALA A 62 18.90 20.56 12.79
CA ALA A 62 20.34 20.68 13.00
C ALA A 62 20.85 19.88 14.21
N ARG A 63 19.96 19.50 15.15
CA ARG A 63 20.28 18.66 16.32
C ARG A 63 20.08 17.17 16.03
N GLY A 64 19.68 16.79 14.80
CA GLY A 64 19.39 15.43 14.42
C GLY A 64 18.03 14.91 14.89
N GLN A 65 17.17 15.77 15.43
CA GLN A 65 15.83 15.39 15.86
C GLN A 65 14.89 15.32 14.65
N THR A 66 14.03 14.33 14.64
CA THR A 66 13.04 14.14 13.57
C THR A 66 11.89 15.13 13.72
N VAL A 67 11.60 15.88 12.66
CA VAL A 67 10.48 16.82 12.56
C VAL A 67 9.33 16.22 11.75
N PRO A 68 8.07 16.66 11.96
CA PRO A 68 6.93 16.15 11.20
C PRO A 68 7.06 16.47 9.71
N ALA A 69 6.93 15.46 8.86
CA ALA A 69 7.09 15.64 7.42
C ALA A 69 6.02 16.55 6.81
N ASN A 70 4.81 16.55 7.37
CA ASN A 70 3.69 17.37 6.91
C ASN A 70 3.89 18.88 7.13
N ASP A 71 4.72 19.25 8.09
CA ASP A 71 4.99 20.65 8.44
C ASP A 71 6.20 21.22 7.70
N VAL A 72 6.92 20.39 6.94
CA VAL A 72 8.10 20.80 6.18
C VAL A 72 7.70 21.48 4.87
N GLN A 73 8.28 22.63 4.62
CA GLN A 73 8.10 23.41 3.40
C GLN A 73 9.31 23.28 2.48
N GLU A 74 9.06 23.03 1.21
CA GLU A 74 10.08 23.06 0.18
C GLU A 74 10.15 24.46 -0.43
N ARG A 75 11.34 25.07 -0.45
CA ARG A 75 11.63 26.37 -1.07
C ARG A 75 12.98 26.28 -1.81
N ASP A 76 12.98 26.52 -3.10
CA ASP A 76 14.19 26.52 -3.95
C ASP A 76 15.04 25.22 -3.82
N GLY A 77 14.37 24.07 -3.70
CA GLY A 77 15.04 22.78 -3.56
C GLY A 77 15.64 22.47 -2.18
N LYS A 78 15.38 23.32 -1.21
CA LYS A 78 15.71 23.15 0.20
C LYS A 78 14.46 22.95 1.03
N TYR A 79 14.61 22.32 2.19
CA TYR A 79 13.52 21.94 3.09
C TYR A 79 13.63 22.72 4.39
N PHE A 80 12.51 23.26 4.86
CA PHE A 80 12.47 24.11 6.04
C PHE A 80 11.35 23.66 6.99
N TYR A 81 11.66 23.63 8.27
CA TYR A 81 10.72 23.46 9.37
C TYR A 81 10.90 24.63 10.34
N ASP A 82 9.83 25.35 10.70
CA ASP A 82 9.87 26.57 11.53
C ASP A 82 10.91 27.61 11.02
N ASN A 83 11.06 27.74 9.69
CA ASN A 83 12.04 28.59 9.00
C ASN A 83 13.54 28.17 9.19
N GLU A 84 13.81 27.05 9.82
CA GLU A 84 15.14 26.45 9.89
C GLU A 84 15.32 25.40 8.80
N GLU A 85 16.51 25.38 8.16
CA GLU A 85 16.80 24.37 7.13
C GLU A 85 16.93 23.00 7.79
N VAL A 86 16.27 21.98 7.21
CA VAL A 86 16.26 20.60 7.69
C VAL A 86 16.84 19.66 6.65
N ALA A 87 17.56 18.63 7.12
CA ALA A 87 18.10 17.60 6.27
C ALA A 87 17.00 16.58 5.89
N ARG A 88 16.95 16.20 4.59
CA ARG A 88 16.02 15.19 4.07
C ARG A 88 16.71 13.85 3.93
N GLU A 89 16.10 12.81 4.48
CA GLU A 89 16.56 11.43 4.39
C GLU A 89 15.44 10.55 3.77
N TYR A 90 15.76 9.78 2.74
CA TYR A 90 14.82 8.85 2.10
C TYR A 90 14.95 7.45 2.71
N GLY A 91 13.81 6.84 3.04
CA GLY A 91 13.84 5.49 3.58
C GLY A 91 12.51 5.03 4.14
N LYS A 92 12.58 4.36 5.26
CA LYS A 92 11.42 3.73 5.89
C LYS A 92 10.36 4.77 6.29
N MET A 93 9.09 4.43 6.07
CA MET A 93 7.94 5.12 6.66
C MET A 93 7.70 4.59 8.09
N GLY A 94 7.49 5.47 9.07
CA GLY A 94 7.24 5.02 10.43
C GLY A 94 6.96 6.14 11.43
N LYS A 95 6.28 5.79 12.52
CA LYS A 95 5.87 6.76 13.58
C LYS A 95 7.05 7.51 14.19
N SER A 96 8.17 6.81 14.43
CA SER A 96 9.39 7.43 15.00
C SER A 96 10.05 8.43 14.06
N LEU A 97 9.80 8.31 12.76
CA LEU A 97 10.31 9.21 11.73
C LEU A 97 9.32 10.34 11.38
N LYS A 98 8.15 10.36 12.00
CA LYS A 98 7.10 11.37 11.82
C LYS A 98 6.76 11.64 10.33
N ASN A 99 6.86 10.59 9.50
CA ASN A 99 6.61 10.63 8.06
C ASN A 99 5.54 9.62 7.64
N ILE A 100 4.71 9.18 8.58
CA ILE A 100 3.67 8.19 8.32
C ILE A 100 2.48 8.83 7.62
N VAL A 101 1.92 8.09 6.68
CA VAL A 101 0.60 8.35 6.09
C VAL A 101 -0.28 7.16 6.44
N THR A 102 -1.45 7.42 6.98
CA THR A 102 -2.36 6.36 7.39
C THR A 102 -3.43 6.10 6.33
N PRO A 103 -3.90 4.85 6.16
CA PRO A 103 -5.01 4.56 5.26
C PRO A 103 -6.28 5.35 5.60
N ASP A 104 -6.56 5.57 6.88
CA ASP A 104 -7.76 6.28 7.32
C ASP A 104 -7.78 7.73 6.81
N GLU A 105 -6.65 8.46 6.93
CA GLU A 105 -6.51 9.80 6.37
C GLU A 105 -6.75 9.82 4.85
N MET A 106 -6.22 8.82 4.14
CA MET A 106 -6.40 8.71 2.69
C MET A 106 -7.83 8.37 2.30
N TYR A 107 -8.53 7.54 3.09
CA TYR A 107 -9.93 7.23 2.85
C TYR A 107 -10.84 8.43 3.09
N ASP A 108 -10.57 9.19 4.13
CA ASP A 108 -11.35 10.38 4.47
C ASP A 108 -11.16 11.49 3.43
N GLU A 109 -9.94 11.67 2.90
CA GLU A 109 -9.63 12.74 1.97
C GLU A 109 -9.95 12.38 0.50
N PHE A 110 -9.62 11.15 0.06
CA PHE A 110 -9.67 10.77 -1.35
C PHE A 110 -10.63 9.63 -1.68
N GLY A 111 -11.11 8.90 -0.66
CA GLY A 111 -11.91 7.71 -0.81
C GLY A 111 -11.10 6.43 -1.06
N ALA A 112 -11.69 5.30 -0.68
CA ALA A 112 -11.02 4.00 -0.73
C ALA A 112 -10.62 3.57 -2.15
N ASP A 113 -11.47 3.85 -3.15
CA ASP A 113 -11.20 3.46 -4.54
C ASP A 113 -10.01 4.22 -5.12
N THR A 114 -9.89 5.52 -4.81
CA THR A 114 -8.74 6.33 -5.22
C THR A 114 -7.44 5.80 -4.61
N PHE A 115 -7.46 5.51 -3.31
CA PHE A 115 -6.30 5.00 -2.59
C PHE A 115 -5.84 3.64 -3.14
N ARG A 116 -6.76 2.70 -3.31
CA ARG A 116 -6.46 1.37 -3.87
C ARG A 116 -5.93 1.45 -5.30
N LEU A 117 -6.53 2.32 -6.13
CA LEU A 117 -6.06 2.53 -7.49
C LEU A 117 -4.64 3.10 -7.50
N TYR A 118 -4.34 4.05 -6.61
CA TYR A 118 -3.00 4.61 -6.47
C TYR A 118 -1.98 3.53 -6.08
N GLU A 119 -2.26 2.71 -5.05
CA GLU A 119 -1.37 1.63 -4.64
C GLU A 119 -1.08 0.65 -5.78
N MET A 120 -2.11 0.26 -6.53
CA MET A 120 -1.93 -0.63 -7.69
C MET A 120 -1.17 0.02 -8.85
N SER A 121 -1.19 1.35 -8.96
CA SER A 121 -0.49 2.10 -10.02
C SER A 121 0.99 2.32 -9.72
N MET A 122 1.44 2.13 -8.48
CA MET A 122 2.82 2.42 -8.05
C MET A 122 3.88 1.53 -8.74
N GLY A 123 3.47 0.49 -9.44
CA GLY A 123 4.35 -0.41 -10.19
C GLY A 123 4.37 -1.84 -9.65
N PRO A 124 5.41 -2.64 -9.97
CA PRO A 124 5.48 -4.02 -9.51
C PRO A 124 5.38 -4.11 -7.99
N LEU A 125 4.58 -5.06 -7.51
CA LEU A 125 4.27 -5.21 -6.09
C LEU A 125 5.50 -5.56 -5.23
N ASP A 126 6.52 -6.17 -5.80
CA ASP A 126 7.78 -6.56 -5.14
C ASP A 126 8.82 -5.42 -5.08
N ALA A 127 8.57 -4.31 -5.78
CA ALA A 127 9.48 -3.17 -5.78
C ALA A 127 9.11 -2.15 -4.70
N SER A 128 10.12 -1.69 -3.93
CA SER A 128 9.93 -0.57 -3.01
C SER A 128 9.70 0.73 -3.76
N ARG A 129 8.76 1.53 -3.29
CA ARG A 129 8.32 2.78 -3.95
C ARG A 129 8.17 3.93 -2.97
N PRO A 130 8.50 5.17 -3.39
CA PRO A 130 8.23 6.34 -2.58
C PRO A 130 6.74 6.64 -2.55
N TRP A 131 6.24 7.00 -1.37
CA TRP A 131 4.93 7.60 -1.22
C TRP A 131 4.94 9.04 -1.73
N ASN A 132 3.92 9.40 -2.50
CA ASN A 132 3.71 10.76 -2.97
C ASN A 132 2.21 11.08 -2.99
N THR A 133 1.75 11.84 -2.02
CA THR A 133 0.33 12.23 -1.92
C THR A 133 -0.18 13.00 -3.14
N ARG A 134 0.70 13.74 -3.84
CA ARG A 134 0.30 14.46 -5.07
C ARG A 134 -0.17 13.53 -6.18
N ASP A 135 0.38 12.33 -6.26
CA ASP A 135 0.02 11.35 -7.30
C ASP A 135 -1.34 10.72 -7.01
N VAL A 136 -1.77 10.67 -5.73
CA VAL A 136 -3.12 10.23 -5.33
C VAL A 136 -4.20 11.10 -5.98
N VAL A 137 -3.99 12.43 -6.00
CA VAL A 137 -4.89 13.39 -6.67
C VAL A 137 -5.05 13.07 -8.16
N GLY A 138 -3.99 12.58 -8.79
CA GLY A 138 -4.04 12.14 -10.19
C GLY A 138 -5.04 10.98 -10.40
N MET A 139 -5.06 10.01 -9.49
CA MET A 139 -5.99 8.88 -9.53
C MET A 139 -7.43 9.32 -9.24
N GLN A 140 -7.63 10.23 -8.28
CA GLN A 140 -8.95 10.81 -8.01
C GLN A 140 -9.53 11.50 -9.26
N ARG A 141 -8.74 12.34 -9.93
CA ARG A 141 -9.15 13.01 -11.17
C ARG A 141 -9.45 12.02 -12.30
N PHE A 142 -8.71 10.92 -12.36
CA PHE A 142 -8.98 9.85 -13.31
C PHE A 142 -10.35 9.20 -13.03
N LEU A 143 -10.63 8.80 -11.79
CA LEU A 143 -11.92 8.21 -11.41
C LEU A 143 -13.09 9.16 -11.65
N GLN A 144 -12.93 10.46 -11.34
CA GLN A 144 -13.94 11.47 -11.62
C GLN A 144 -14.23 11.60 -13.12
N ARG A 145 -13.21 11.54 -13.98
CA ARG A 145 -13.41 11.56 -15.44
C ARG A 145 -14.11 10.30 -15.92
N VAL A 146 -13.76 9.11 -15.39
CA VAL A 146 -14.44 7.88 -15.72
C VAL A 146 -15.91 7.97 -15.32
N TRP A 147 -16.18 8.44 -14.10
CA TRP A 147 -17.54 8.61 -13.59
C TRP A 147 -18.38 9.50 -14.50
N ARG A 148 -17.94 10.70 -14.84
CA ARG A 148 -18.64 11.65 -15.72
C ARG A 148 -18.90 11.11 -17.13
N ASN A 149 -18.07 10.18 -17.60
CA ASN A 149 -18.30 9.54 -18.90
C ASN A 149 -19.34 8.43 -18.85
N LEU A 150 -19.61 7.88 -17.66
CA LEU A 150 -20.51 6.75 -17.48
C LEU A 150 -21.84 7.12 -16.84
N VAL A 151 -21.87 8.17 -16.04
CA VAL A 151 -23.01 8.57 -15.24
C VAL A 151 -23.34 10.02 -15.51
N ASP A 152 -24.60 10.30 -15.78
CA ASP A 152 -25.16 11.65 -15.79
C ASP A 152 -25.25 12.16 -14.35
N GLU A 153 -24.53 13.22 -14.01
CA GLU A 153 -24.41 13.74 -12.64
C GLU A 153 -25.75 14.33 -12.12
N ASP A 154 -26.63 14.77 -12.99
CA ASP A 154 -27.93 15.39 -12.62
C ASP A 154 -28.96 14.31 -12.32
N SER A 155 -29.05 13.28 -13.13
CA SER A 155 -30.03 12.20 -13.01
C SER A 155 -29.52 10.99 -12.23
N GLY A 156 -28.20 10.84 -12.08
CA GLY A 156 -27.55 9.65 -11.50
C GLY A 156 -27.68 8.39 -12.37
N GLN A 157 -28.13 8.54 -13.62
CA GLN A 157 -28.33 7.42 -14.53
C GLN A 157 -27.10 7.15 -15.39
N LEU A 158 -26.93 5.88 -15.80
CA LEU A 158 -25.90 5.52 -16.76
C LEU A 158 -26.16 6.17 -18.11
N THR A 159 -25.19 6.92 -18.61
CA THR A 159 -25.22 7.53 -19.95
C THR A 159 -24.79 6.57 -21.04
N VAL A 160 -24.15 5.45 -20.63
CA VAL A 160 -23.68 4.41 -21.55
C VAL A 160 -24.89 3.55 -21.89
N SER A 161 -25.50 3.81 -23.06
CA SER A 161 -26.38 2.84 -23.70
C SER A 161 -25.58 1.56 -23.95
N GLU A 162 -26.27 0.40 -24.16
CA GLU A 162 -25.63 -0.87 -24.51
C GLU A 162 -24.80 -0.74 -25.81
N ILE A 163 -23.69 0.02 -25.73
CA ILE A 163 -22.78 0.20 -26.83
C ILE A 163 -21.95 -1.07 -26.94
N GLY A 164 -22.33 -1.83 -27.94
CA GLY A 164 -21.41 -2.72 -28.59
C GLY A 164 -20.91 -3.83 -27.69
N ARG A 165 -21.66 -4.89 -27.55
CA ARG A 165 -21.04 -6.21 -27.60
C ARG A 165 -20.24 -6.21 -28.89
N ALA A 166 -18.93 -5.94 -28.80
CA ALA A 166 -18.04 -6.18 -29.91
C ALA A 166 -18.31 -7.61 -30.36
N HIS A 167 -18.72 -7.77 -31.59
CA HIS A 167 -18.82 -9.07 -32.20
C HIS A 167 -17.40 -9.64 -32.21
N VAL A 168 -17.14 -10.55 -31.29
CA VAL A 168 -15.99 -11.43 -31.38
C VAL A 168 -16.36 -12.56 -32.31
#